data_3ae2fc7f99d1d222cce1995e155c10c7
#
_entry.id   3ae2fc7f99d1d222cce1995e155c10c7
#
_cell.length_a   1.000
_cell.length_b   1.000
_cell.length_c   1.000
_cell.angle_alpha   90.00
_cell.angle_beta   90.00
_cell.angle_gamma   90.00
#
_symmetry.space_group_name_H-M   'P 1'
#
loop_
_entity.id
_entity.type
_entity.pdbx_description
1 polymer ?
#
loop_
_entity_poly.entity_id
_entity_poly.type
_entity_poly.pdbx_seq_one_letter_code
_entity_poly.pdbx_strand_id
1 'polypeptide(L)'
;MAVIGSNSFSGAHFVGHLIEQGHEVFGVSRSEEPNDVFLPYRWLPNWKEHFEFEQIDLNHDLDRLMELVHSHRPSHVVNFAAQGMVAQSWGAPEHWYQTNVVAQVRLHDRLRKLDFLEKYVHVSTPEVYGSTSGAVVENFEFAPSTPYAVSRAACDLHLLTFYEAYGFPVVFTRAANVYGPGQQLHRIIPRAMLSCRLGRRLQLHGGGVSVRSFIHIQDVSTATLMLALNGEPGQSYHVSSRETTTIRDLVD
;
A
#
# COMPACT_ATOMS: atom_id res chain seq x y z
N MET A 1 1.88 3.85 -16.43
CA MET A 1 2.24 3.14 -15.16
C MET A 1 1.22 2.05 -14.85
N ALA A 2 1.62 1.01 -14.08
CA ALA A 2 0.69 0.01 -13.59
C ALA A 2 0.49 0.14 -12.07
N VAL A 3 -0.75 0.05 -11.58
CA VAL A 3 -1.08 0.11 -10.15
C VAL A 3 -1.80 -1.17 -9.73
N ILE A 4 -1.11 -2.02 -8.97
CA ILE A 4 -1.68 -3.25 -8.41
C ILE A 4 -2.29 -2.93 -7.04
N GLY A 5 -3.57 -3.26 -6.84
CA GLY A 5 -4.33 -2.84 -5.66
C GLY A 5 -4.95 -1.44 -5.83
N SER A 6 -5.30 -1.06 -7.05
CA SER A 6 -5.86 0.25 -7.43
C SER A 6 -7.18 0.61 -6.72
N ASN A 7 -7.94 -0.37 -6.22
CA ASN A 7 -9.18 -0.15 -5.45
C ASN A 7 -8.94 -0.01 -3.93
N SER A 8 -7.70 -0.17 -3.46
CA SER A 8 -7.38 0.11 -2.06
C SER A 8 -7.42 1.62 -1.80
N PHE A 9 -7.60 2.03 -0.54
CA PHE A 9 -7.60 3.45 -0.19
C PHE A 9 -6.37 4.19 -0.74
N SER A 10 -5.17 3.69 -0.50
CA SER A 10 -3.95 4.33 -0.99
C SER A 10 -3.75 4.16 -2.49
N GLY A 11 -4.11 3.00 -3.05
CA GLY A 11 -4.01 2.77 -4.49
C GLY A 11 -4.92 3.67 -5.32
N ALA A 12 -6.18 3.88 -4.87
CA ALA A 12 -7.12 4.72 -5.56
C ALA A 12 -6.72 6.22 -5.54
N HIS A 13 -6.17 6.68 -4.41
CA HIS A 13 -5.61 8.03 -4.34
C HIS A 13 -4.37 8.18 -5.22
N PHE A 14 -3.51 7.17 -5.25
CA PHE A 14 -2.33 7.19 -6.11
C PHE A 14 -2.70 7.21 -7.59
N VAL A 15 -3.71 6.42 -8.02
CA VAL A 15 -4.26 6.51 -9.38
C VAL A 15 -4.74 7.92 -9.69
N GLY A 16 -5.54 8.54 -8.80
CA GLY A 16 -5.99 9.92 -8.97
C GLY A 16 -4.83 10.90 -9.12
N HIS A 17 -3.82 10.76 -8.26
CA HIS A 17 -2.61 11.60 -8.32
C HIS A 17 -1.85 11.42 -9.65
N LEU A 18 -1.72 10.19 -10.15
CA LEU A 18 -1.09 9.94 -11.46
C LEU A 18 -1.85 10.61 -12.61
N ILE A 19 -3.18 10.54 -12.61
CA ILE A 19 -4.03 11.18 -13.63
C ILE A 19 -3.85 12.70 -13.59
N GLU A 20 -3.84 13.31 -12.38
CA GLU A 20 -3.60 14.75 -12.21
C GLU A 20 -2.23 15.18 -12.76
N GLN A 21 -1.24 14.28 -12.72
CA GLN A 21 0.10 14.52 -13.30
C GLN A 21 0.19 14.15 -14.79
N GLY A 22 -0.92 13.76 -15.43
CA GLY A 22 -0.98 13.46 -16.87
C GLY A 22 -0.42 12.09 -17.28
N HIS A 23 -0.37 11.13 -16.35
CA HIS A 23 0.07 9.77 -16.66
C HIS A 23 -1.07 8.88 -17.13
N GLU A 24 -0.78 8.01 -18.11
CA GLU A 24 -1.63 6.88 -18.46
C GLU A 24 -1.42 5.74 -17.46
N VAL A 25 -2.50 5.21 -16.93
CA VAL A 25 -2.49 4.23 -15.84
C VAL A 25 -3.40 3.05 -16.16
N PHE A 26 -2.93 1.84 -16.01
CA PHE A 26 -3.83 0.71 -15.82
C PHE A 26 -3.76 0.21 -14.37
N GLY A 27 -4.92 -0.14 -13.82
CA GLY A 27 -5.06 -0.59 -12.46
C GLY A 27 -5.72 -1.95 -12.37
N VAL A 28 -5.26 -2.76 -11.40
CA VAL A 28 -5.88 -4.04 -11.12
C VAL A 28 -6.16 -4.21 -9.62
N SER A 29 -7.25 -4.90 -9.30
CA SER A 29 -7.59 -5.27 -7.93
C SER A 29 -8.42 -6.55 -7.90
N ARG A 30 -8.34 -7.27 -6.78
CA ARG A 30 -9.05 -8.53 -6.57
C ARG A 30 -10.57 -8.39 -6.63
N SER A 31 -11.11 -7.31 -6.11
CA SER A 31 -12.54 -7.03 -6.08
C SER A 31 -12.92 -6.05 -7.18
N GLU A 32 -14.19 -6.07 -7.56
CA GLU A 32 -14.81 -5.02 -8.36
C GLU A 32 -14.56 -3.64 -7.75
N GLU A 33 -14.68 -2.61 -8.56
CA GLU A 33 -14.58 -1.23 -8.09
C GLU A 33 -15.70 -0.94 -7.10
N PRO A 34 -15.36 -0.43 -5.88
CA PRO A 34 -16.37 -0.06 -4.89
C PRO A 34 -17.11 1.22 -5.31
N ASN A 35 -18.02 1.68 -4.45
CA ASN A 35 -18.72 2.94 -4.66
C ASN A 35 -17.75 4.12 -4.87
N ASP A 36 -18.10 5.05 -5.74
CA ASP A 36 -17.28 6.19 -6.17
C ASP A 36 -16.73 7.04 -5.02
N VAL A 37 -17.40 7.06 -3.87
CA VAL A 37 -16.90 7.77 -2.68
C VAL A 37 -15.56 7.22 -2.16
N PHE A 38 -15.21 5.98 -2.51
CA PHE A 38 -13.94 5.34 -2.16
C PHE A 38 -12.92 5.35 -3.28
N LEU A 39 -13.26 5.96 -4.43
CA LEU A 39 -12.43 5.98 -5.64
C LEU A 39 -12.11 7.43 -6.05
N PRO A 40 -11.13 8.07 -5.40
CA PRO A 40 -10.79 9.49 -5.64
C PRO A 40 -10.50 9.82 -7.11
N TYR A 41 -9.95 8.90 -7.88
CA TYR A 41 -9.73 9.12 -9.31
C TYR A 41 -11.05 9.36 -10.09
N ARG A 42 -12.18 8.83 -9.63
CA ARG A 42 -13.50 9.07 -10.22
C ARG A 42 -14.08 10.46 -9.91
N TRP A 43 -13.47 11.18 -8.98
CA TRP A 43 -13.83 12.58 -8.70
C TRP A 43 -13.25 13.53 -9.74
N LEU A 44 -12.30 13.07 -10.57
CA LEU A 44 -11.69 13.85 -11.65
C LEU A 44 -12.56 13.76 -12.91
N PRO A 45 -12.75 14.89 -13.65
CA PRO A 45 -13.68 14.94 -14.77
C PRO A 45 -13.28 14.04 -15.96
N ASN A 46 -11.99 13.82 -16.18
CA ASN A 46 -11.43 13.12 -17.35
C ASN A 46 -10.76 11.78 -17.00
N TRP A 47 -11.07 11.19 -15.85
CA TRP A 47 -10.39 9.98 -15.38
C TRP A 47 -10.45 8.80 -16.37
N LYS A 48 -11.57 8.67 -17.13
CA LYS A 48 -11.77 7.58 -18.11
C LYS A 48 -10.82 7.63 -19.31
N GLU A 49 -10.25 8.79 -19.58
CA GLU A 49 -9.32 8.97 -20.69
C GLU A 49 -7.91 8.47 -20.35
N HIS A 50 -7.60 8.39 -19.03
CA HIS A 50 -6.27 8.09 -18.51
C HIS A 50 -6.18 6.82 -17.67
N PHE A 51 -7.31 6.18 -17.36
CA PHE A 51 -7.33 5.03 -16.46
C PHE A 51 -8.19 3.89 -17.00
N GLU A 52 -7.57 2.72 -17.09
CA GLU A 52 -8.21 1.43 -17.37
C GLU A 52 -8.13 0.53 -16.13
N PHE A 53 -9.25 -0.10 -15.76
CA PHE A 53 -9.34 -1.02 -14.65
C PHE A 53 -9.70 -2.43 -15.11
N GLU A 54 -9.02 -3.44 -14.56
CA GLU A 54 -9.43 -4.83 -14.69
C GLU A 54 -9.43 -5.55 -13.34
N GLN A 55 -10.48 -6.35 -13.09
CA GLN A 55 -10.56 -7.16 -11.88
C GLN A 55 -9.65 -8.38 -12.00
N ILE A 56 -8.62 -8.45 -11.15
CA ILE A 56 -7.63 -9.53 -11.14
C ILE A 56 -7.26 -9.89 -9.71
N ASP A 57 -7.37 -11.18 -9.37
CA ASP A 57 -6.84 -11.74 -8.12
C ASP A 57 -5.45 -12.34 -8.35
N LEU A 58 -4.42 -11.79 -7.69
CA LEU A 58 -3.05 -12.29 -7.78
C LEU A 58 -2.90 -13.77 -7.40
N ASN A 59 -3.83 -14.32 -6.62
CA ASN A 59 -3.79 -15.72 -6.23
C ASN A 59 -4.19 -16.66 -7.39
N HIS A 60 -5.03 -16.19 -8.32
CA HIS A 60 -5.70 -17.02 -9.32
C HIS A 60 -5.47 -16.57 -10.75
N ASP A 61 -5.34 -15.25 -10.99
CA ASP A 61 -5.41 -14.67 -12.33
C ASP A 61 -4.05 -14.08 -12.78
N LEU A 62 -2.93 -14.63 -12.28
CA LEU A 62 -1.61 -14.08 -12.57
C LEU A 62 -1.27 -14.08 -14.07
N ASP A 63 -1.70 -15.11 -14.83
CA ASP A 63 -1.45 -15.15 -16.26
C ASP A 63 -2.17 -14.02 -16.98
N ARG A 64 -3.42 -13.72 -16.58
CA ARG A 64 -4.17 -12.58 -17.12
C ARG A 64 -3.51 -11.23 -16.79
N LEU A 65 -2.99 -11.07 -15.57
CA LEU A 65 -2.21 -9.89 -15.22
C LEU A 65 -0.99 -9.73 -16.13
N MET A 66 -0.27 -10.83 -16.42
CA MET A 66 0.91 -10.76 -17.27
C MET A 66 0.58 -10.45 -18.72
N GLU A 67 -0.57 -10.89 -19.24
CA GLU A 67 -1.07 -10.48 -20.57
C GLU A 67 -1.23 -8.96 -20.65
N LEU A 68 -1.88 -8.35 -19.63
CA LEU A 68 -2.02 -6.88 -19.54
C LEU A 68 -0.67 -6.18 -19.44
N VAL A 69 0.23 -6.68 -18.58
CA VAL A 69 1.58 -6.13 -18.43
C VAL A 69 2.34 -6.18 -19.76
N HIS A 70 2.24 -7.26 -20.52
CA HIS A 70 2.88 -7.36 -21.83
C HIS A 70 2.23 -6.44 -22.88
N SER A 71 0.92 -6.24 -22.82
CA SER A 71 0.18 -5.35 -23.74
C SER A 71 0.51 -3.88 -23.49
N HIS A 72 0.43 -3.44 -22.22
CA HIS A 72 0.65 -2.03 -21.84
C HIS A 72 2.13 -1.66 -21.67
N ARG A 73 3.03 -2.64 -21.49
CA ARG A 73 4.48 -2.46 -21.28
C ARG A 73 4.81 -1.33 -20.28
N PRO A 74 4.26 -1.35 -19.04
CA PRO A 74 4.51 -0.29 -18.08
C PRO A 74 5.97 -0.31 -17.65
N SER A 75 6.67 0.82 -17.79
CA SER A 75 8.04 0.96 -17.25
C SER A 75 8.06 0.97 -15.71
N HIS A 76 6.95 1.35 -15.08
CA HIS A 76 6.83 1.45 -13.62
C HIS A 76 5.60 0.69 -13.13
N VAL A 77 5.81 -0.14 -12.10
CA VAL A 77 4.76 -0.87 -11.39
C VAL A 77 4.75 -0.47 -9.92
N VAL A 78 3.60 -0.04 -9.41
CA VAL A 78 3.42 0.29 -7.99
C VAL A 78 2.42 -0.68 -7.36
N ASN A 79 2.85 -1.43 -6.35
CA ASN A 79 2.06 -2.50 -5.77
C ASN A 79 1.55 -2.16 -4.37
N PHE A 80 0.27 -1.83 -4.28
CA PHE A 80 -0.49 -1.64 -3.03
C PHE A 80 -1.22 -2.91 -2.59
N ALA A 81 -1.24 -3.97 -3.41
CA ALA A 81 -2.02 -5.17 -3.12
C ALA A 81 -1.44 -5.93 -1.93
N ALA A 82 -2.22 -6.02 -0.89
CA ALA A 82 -1.92 -6.82 0.29
C ALA A 82 -3.23 -7.20 1.02
N GLN A 83 -3.21 -8.36 1.65
CA GLN A 83 -4.19 -8.68 2.68
C GLN A 83 -3.80 -7.90 3.94
N GLY A 84 -4.55 -6.82 4.21
CA GLY A 84 -4.36 -5.96 5.38
C GLY A 84 -5.08 -6.50 6.65
N MET A 85 -5.45 -5.60 7.58
CA MET A 85 -6.23 -5.92 8.78
C MET A 85 -5.49 -6.79 9.81
N VAL A 86 -4.61 -6.16 10.56
CA VAL A 86 -3.69 -6.78 11.55
C VAL A 86 -4.39 -7.75 12.50
N ALA A 87 -5.48 -7.31 13.15
CA ALA A 87 -6.18 -8.14 14.15
C ALA A 87 -6.77 -9.42 13.57
N GLN A 88 -7.30 -9.39 12.35
CA GLN A 88 -7.90 -10.54 11.69
C GLN A 88 -6.86 -11.58 11.24
N SER A 89 -5.59 -11.20 11.09
CA SER A 89 -4.52 -12.12 10.71
C SER A 89 -4.28 -13.24 11.71
N TRP A 90 -4.71 -13.08 12.96
CA TRP A 90 -4.65 -14.12 13.99
C TRP A 90 -5.68 -15.23 13.79
N GLY A 91 -6.81 -14.93 13.12
CA GLY A 91 -7.90 -15.90 12.93
C GLY A 91 -7.65 -16.89 11.78
N ALA A 92 -6.95 -16.46 10.73
CA ALA A 92 -6.66 -17.29 9.55
C ALA A 92 -5.34 -16.83 8.90
N PRO A 93 -4.18 -17.03 9.55
CA PRO A 93 -2.90 -16.50 9.11
C PRO A 93 -2.48 -16.98 7.71
N GLU A 94 -2.88 -18.18 7.31
CA GLU A 94 -2.59 -18.73 5.98
C GLU A 94 -3.10 -17.85 4.84
N HIS A 95 -4.22 -17.14 5.00
CA HIS A 95 -4.73 -16.24 3.97
C HIS A 95 -3.79 -15.05 3.75
N TRP A 96 -3.13 -14.56 4.83
CA TRP A 96 -2.13 -13.52 4.73
C TRP A 96 -0.86 -14.02 4.06
N TYR A 97 -0.39 -15.21 4.41
CA TYR A 97 0.78 -15.80 3.76
C TYR A 97 0.52 -16.11 2.30
N GLN A 98 -0.67 -16.64 1.97
CA GLN A 98 -1.04 -16.92 0.59
C GLN A 98 -1.01 -15.65 -0.27
N THR A 99 -1.64 -14.56 0.19
CA THR A 99 -1.77 -13.31 -0.58
C THR A 99 -0.50 -12.46 -0.52
N ASN A 100 0.10 -12.30 0.67
CA ASN A 100 1.21 -11.36 0.88
C ASN A 100 2.58 -11.98 0.60
N VAL A 101 2.69 -13.31 0.52
CA VAL A 101 3.95 -13.99 0.25
C VAL A 101 3.84 -14.80 -1.03
N VAL A 102 3.02 -15.86 -1.06
CA VAL A 102 3.02 -16.82 -2.18
C VAL A 102 2.62 -16.16 -3.50
N ALA A 103 1.53 -15.40 -3.51
CA ALA A 103 1.08 -14.69 -4.72
C ALA A 103 2.11 -13.63 -5.16
N GLN A 104 2.69 -12.90 -4.19
CA GLN A 104 3.71 -11.89 -4.47
C GLN A 104 4.99 -12.50 -5.06
N VAL A 105 5.48 -13.59 -4.50
CA VAL A 105 6.66 -14.32 -5.03
C VAL A 105 6.43 -14.75 -6.48
N ARG A 106 5.25 -15.28 -6.80
CA ARG A 106 4.88 -15.66 -8.17
C ARG A 106 4.85 -14.45 -9.11
N LEU A 107 4.31 -13.33 -8.66
CA LEU A 107 4.29 -12.08 -9.42
C LEU A 107 5.72 -11.59 -9.68
N HIS A 108 6.55 -11.51 -8.65
CA HIS A 108 7.94 -11.02 -8.78
C HIS A 108 8.77 -11.91 -9.70
N ASP A 109 8.60 -13.24 -9.67
CA ASP A 109 9.30 -14.15 -10.60
C ASP A 109 8.93 -13.91 -12.06
N ARG A 110 7.69 -13.48 -12.35
CA ARG A 110 7.28 -13.09 -13.71
C ARG A 110 7.83 -11.71 -14.09
N LEU A 111 7.69 -10.72 -13.19
CA LEU A 111 8.10 -9.34 -13.45
C LEU A 111 9.62 -9.20 -13.67
N ARG A 112 10.47 -9.96 -12.96
CA ARG A 112 11.93 -9.90 -13.12
C ARG A 112 12.43 -10.34 -14.51
N LYS A 113 11.58 -10.96 -15.32
CA LYS A 113 11.91 -11.42 -16.68
C LYS A 113 11.57 -10.39 -17.76
N LEU A 114 10.98 -9.25 -17.36
CA LEU A 114 10.58 -8.19 -18.28
C LEU A 114 11.78 -7.28 -18.57
N ASP A 115 12.01 -7.00 -19.84
CA ASP A 115 13.09 -6.14 -20.32
C ASP A 115 12.77 -4.64 -20.29
N PHE A 116 11.49 -4.30 -20.06
CA PHE A 116 10.96 -2.94 -20.06
C PHE A 116 10.60 -2.40 -18.67
N LEU A 117 10.73 -3.21 -17.61
CA LEU A 117 10.44 -2.78 -16.25
C LEU A 117 11.64 -2.02 -15.68
N GLU A 118 11.48 -0.72 -15.51
CA GLU A 118 12.50 0.17 -14.97
C GLU A 118 12.44 0.29 -13.44
N LYS A 119 11.22 0.22 -12.86
CA LYS A 119 11.02 0.36 -11.42
C LYS A 119 9.79 -0.42 -10.92
N TYR A 120 9.97 -1.07 -9.78
CA TYR A 120 8.90 -1.70 -9.02
C TYR A 120 8.86 -1.11 -7.61
N VAL A 121 7.76 -0.43 -7.25
CA VAL A 121 7.57 0.10 -5.90
C VAL A 121 6.74 -0.89 -5.09
N HIS A 122 7.34 -1.44 -4.05
CA HIS A 122 6.67 -2.28 -3.07
C HIS A 122 6.17 -1.44 -1.89
N VAL A 123 4.85 -1.27 -1.80
CA VAL A 123 4.25 -0.56 -0.67
C VAL A 123 4.18 -1.51 0.53
N SER A 124 5.17 -1.42 1.42
CA SER A 124 5.30 -2.23 2.63
C SER A 124 4.62 -1.55 3.84
N THR A 125 5.10 -1.81 5.05
CA THR A 125 4.51 -1.30 6.30
C THR A 125 5.58 -1.15 7.38
N PRO A 126 5.50 -0.15 8.26
CA PRO A 126 6.36 -0.06 9.44
C PRO A 126 6.12 -1.17 10.49
N GLU A 127 5.02 -1.91 10.38
CA GLU A 127 4.72 -3.06 11.28
C GLU A 127 5.80 -4.17 11.19
N VAL A 128 6.62 -4.19 10.14
CA VAL A 128 7.74 -5.14 9.99
C VAL A 128 8.78 -4.98 11.09
N TYR A 129 8.91 -3.79 11.68
CA TYR A 129 9.81 -3.51 12.79
C TYR A 129 9.28 -3.98 14.17
N GLY A 130 7.99 -4.33 14.27
CA GLY A 130 7.34 -4.70 15.52
C GLY A 130 7.17 -3.50 16.46
N SER A 131 7.30 -3.78 17.76
CA SER A 131 7.24 -2.72 18.78
C SER A 131 8.55 -1.97 18.85
N THR A 132 8.50 -0.67 18.60
CA THR A 132 9.67 0.21 18.61
C THR A 132 9.54 1.28 19.68
N SER A 133 10.67 1.77 20.19
CA SER A 133 10.76 2.95 21.07
C SER A 133 11.50 4.07 20.33
N GLY A 134 10.85 5.23 20.17
CA GLY A 134 11.44 6.39 19.48
C GLY A 134 11.43 6.26 17.96
N ALA A 135 12.30 7.03 17.31
CA ALA A 135 12.43 7.05 15.86
C ALA A 135 13.23 5.84 15.36
N VAL A 136 12.77 5.25 14.26
CA VAL A 136 13.44 4.14 13.57
C VAL A 136 13.92 4.67 12.23
N VAL A 137 15.19 4.48 11.93
CA VAL A 137 15.76 4.72 10.59
C VAL A 137 15.48 3.52 9.69
N GLU A 138 15.45 3.76 8.39
CA GLU A 138 15.24 2.72 7.39
C GLU A 138 16.30 1.62 7.47
N ASN A 139 15.86 0.39 7.59
CA ASN A 139 16.70 -0.80 7.63
C ASN A 139 15.87 -2.04 7.25
N PHE A 140 16.52 -3.21 7.25
CA PHE A 140 15.89 -4.51 7.02
C PHE A 140 16.04 -5.46 8.23
N GLU A 141 16.29 -4.91 9.41
CA GLU A 141 16.29 -5.64 10.69
C GLU A 141 14.86 -5.71 11.23
N PHE A 142 14.17 -6.78 10.92
CA PHE A 142 12.74 -6.93 11.21
C PHE A 142 12.49 -7.73 12.49
N ALA A 143 11.50 -7.30 13.27
CA ALA A 143 11.02 -7.98 14.47
C ALA A 143 9.48 -8.01 14.51
N PRO A 144 8.81 -8.56 13.46
CA PRO A 144 7.36 -8.49 13.29
C PRO A 144 6.64 -9.23 14.43
N SER A 145 5.56 -8.65 14.96
CA SER A 145 4.84 -9.15 16.12
C SER A 145 3.46 -9.72 15.82
N THR A 146 3.04 -9.76 14.54
CA THR A 146 1.74 -10.29 14.12
C THR A 146 1.87 -11.11 12.84
N PRO A 147 0.95 -12.06 12.54
CA PRO A 147 0.99 -12.81 11.28
C PRO A 147 0.97 -11.91 10.04
N TYR A 148 0.20 -10.82 10.07
CA TYR A 148 0.24 -9.79 9.03
C TYR A 148 1.66 -9.24 8.85
N ALA A 149 2.28 -8.76 9.93
CA ALA A 149 3.60 -8.15 9.87
C ALA A 149 4.67 -9.15 9.41
N VAL A 150 4.59 -10.42 9.86
CA VAL A 150 5.47 -11.52 9.40
C VAL A 150 5.32 -11.71 7.90
N SER A 151 4.09 -11.75 7.37
CA SER A 151 3.87 -11.93 5.92
C SER A 151 4.44 -10.77 5.09
N ARG A 152 4.38 -9.54 5.63
CA ARG A 152 4.95 -8.36 4.96
C ARG A 152 6.49 -8.37 5.01
N ALA A 153 7.07 -8.68 6.17
CA ALA A 153 8.52 -8.81 6.33
C ALA A 153 9.10 -9.91 5.42
N ALA A 154 8.42 -11.06 5.32
CA ALA A 154 8.83 -12.14 4.43
C ALA A 154 8.84 -11.70 2.95
N CYS A 155 7.86 -10.91 2.52
CA CYS A 155 7.81 -10.36 1.16
C CYS A 155 8.93 -9.33 0.92
N ASP A 156 9.19 -8.44 1.89
CA ASP A 156 10.28 -7.46 1.80
C ASP A 156 11.65 -8.18 1.67
N LEU A 157 11.93 -9.18 2.51
CA LEU A 157 13.17 -9.97 2.46
C LEU A 157 13.29 -10.75 1.15
N HIS A 158 12.20 -11.34 0.64
CA HIS A 158 12.19 -11.98 -0.66
C HIS A 158 12.59 -11.02 -1.78
N LEU A 159 12.01 -9.81 -1.82
CA LEU A 159 12.34 -8.81 -2.83
C LEU A 159 13.78 -8.32 -2.72
N LEU A 160 14.32 -8.22 -1.50
CA LEU A 160 15.73 -7.86 -1.30
C LEU A 160 16.65 -8.92 -1.90
N THR A 161 16.34 -10.23 -1.71
CA THR A 161 17.12 -11.30 -2.38
C THR A 161 17.02 -11.24 -3.90
N PHE A 162 15.89 -10.81 -4.45
CA PHE A 162 15.72 -10.63 -5.89
C PHE A 162 16.52 -9.43 -6.42
N TYR A 163 16.59 -8.36 -5.65
CA TYR A 163 17.47 -7.24 -5.96
C TYR A 163 18.94 -7.68 -6.01
N GLU A 164 19.40 -8.38 -4.98
CA GLU A 164 20.78 -8.84 -4.88
C GLU A 164 21.16 -9.86 -5.97
N ALA A 165 20.27 -10.83 -6.26
CA ALA A 165 20.55 -11.92 -7.18
C ALA A 165 20.32 -11.57 -8.65
N TYR A 166 19.36 -10.71 -8.96
CA TYR A 166 18.91 -10.45 -10.33
C TYR A 166 18.94 -8.97 -10.71
N GLY A 167 19.28 -8.06 -9.80
CA GLY A 167 19.15 -6.62 -10.03
C GLY A 167 17.70 -6.16 -10.19
N PHE A 168 16.73 -6.89 -9.59
CA PHE A 168 15.31 -6.52 -9.69
C PHE A 168 15.09 -5.11 -9.14
N PRO A 169 14.52 -4.17 -9.92
CA PRO A 169 14.57 -2.73 -9.60
C PRO A 169 13.53 -2.32 -8.53
N VAL A 170 13.53 -2.99 -7.38
CA VAL A 170 12.59 -2.75 -6.30
C VAL A 170 12.98 -1.54 -5.45
N VAL A 171 11.97 -0.72 -5.12
CA VAL A 171 12.04 0.33 -4.09
C VAL A 171 10.95 0.03 -3.06
N PHE A 172 11.27 0.16 -1.76
CA PHE A 172 10.32 -0.11 -0.69
C PHE A 172 9.80 1.19 -0.08
N THR A 173 8.49 1.27 0.18
CA THR A 173 7.91 2.38 0.94
C THR A 173 7.24 1.86 2.22
N ARG A 174 7.40 2.58 3.33
CA ARG A 174 6.77 2.28 4.62
C ARG A 174 6.10 3.53 5.15
N ALA A 175 4.81 3.67 4.82
CA ALA A 175 4.02 4.82 5.26
C ALA A 175 3.55 4.66 6.72
N ALA A 176 3.52 5.77 7.45
CA ALA A 176 2.86 5.87 8.76
C ALA A 176 1.34 5.61 8.64
N ASN A 177 0.56 5.93 9.68
CA ASN A 177 -0.89 5.79 9.61
C ASN A 177 -1.48 6.79 8.63
N VAL A 178 -1.85 6.31 7.46
CA VAL A 178 -2.37 7.14 6.37
C VAL A 178 -3.82 7.51 6.65
N TYR A 179 -4.20 8.76 6.36
CA TYR A 179 -5.58 9.24 6.44
C TYR A 179 -5.90 10.18 5.28
N GLY A 180 -7.21 10.38 5.03
CA GLY A 180 -7.68 11.31 4.01
C GLY A 180 -9.11 11.05 3.58
N PRO A 181 -9.62 11.83 2.61
CA PRO A 181 -10.98 11.67 2.07
C PRO A 181 -11.23 10.26 1.52
N GLY A 182 -12.45 9.76 1.62
CA GLY A 182 -12.81 8.42 1.12
C GLY A 182 -12.23 7.25 1.94
N GLN A 183 -11.60 7.49 3.09
CA GLN A 183 -11.12 6.41 3.94
C GLN A 183 -12.28 5.65 4.59
N GLN A 184 -12.13 4.33 4.73
CA GLN A 184 -13.16 3.46 5.31
C GLN A 184 -13.47 3.84 6.77
N LEU A 185 -14.76 3.83 7.13
CA LEU A 185 -15.28 4.32 8.41
C LEU A 185 -14.83 3.53 9.66
N HIS A 186 -14.22 2.37 9.49
CA HIS A 186 -13.64 1.62 10.62
C HIS A 186 -12.27 2.16 11.06
N ARG A 187 -11.62 2.99 10.26
CA ARG A 187 -10.36 3.63 10.60
C ARG A 187 -10.57 4.74 11.63
N ILE A 188 -9.55 4.99 12.46
CA ILE A 188 -9.70 5.81 13.67
C ILE A 188 -10.17 7.23 13.37
N ILE A 189 -9.60 7.92 12.37
CA ILE A 189 -9.94 9.31 12.04
C ILE A 189 -11.39 9.42 11.54
N PRO A 190 -11.83 8.75 10.45
CA PRO A 190 -13.21 8.87 10.01
C PRO A 190 -14.21 8.34 11.05
N ARG A 191 -13.83 7.33 11.85
CA ARG A 191 -14.66 6.81 12.94
C ARG A 191 -14.83 7.83 14.06
N ALA A 192 -13.78 8.56 14.45
CA ALA A 192 -13.85 9.63 15.45
C ALA A 192 -14.75 10.77 14.97
N MET A 193 -14.53 11.26 13.75
CA MET A 193 -15.34 12.31 13.13
C MET A 193 -16.82 11.92 13.08
N LEU A 194 -17.13 10.69 12.67
CA LEU A 194 -18.51 10.19 12.61
C LEU A 194 -19.13 10.08 14.01
N SER A 195 -18.37 9.58 14.99
CA SER A 195 -18.83 9.44 16.37
C SER A 195 -19.15 10.81 16.98
N CYS A 196 -18.26 11.78 16.79
CA CYS A 196 -18.45 13.17 17.21
C CYS A 196 -19.72 13.77 16.58
N ARG A 197 -19.87 13.66 15.25
CA ARG A 197 -21.04 14.19 14.52
C ARG A 197 -22.37 13.57 14.96
N LEU A 198 -22.37 12.30 15.37
CA LEU A 198 -23.55 11.57 15.82
C LEU A 198 -23.78 11.65 17.33
N GLY A 199 -22.93 12.35 18.09
CA GLY A 199 -22.98 12.40 19.56
C GLY A 199 -22.77 11.03 20.21
N ARG A 200 -22.03 10.13 19.57
CA ARG A 200 -21.77 8.77 20.06
C ARG A 200 -20.43 8.68 20.77
N ARG A 201 -20.40 7.92 21.87
CA ARG A 201 -19.13 7.62 22.54
C ARG A 201 -18.23 6.77 21.64
N LEU A 202 -16.97 7.18 21.49
CA LEU A 202 -15.93 6.39 20.86
C LEU A 202 -15.15 5.62 21.94
N GLN A 203 -15.20 4.29 21.90
CA GLN A 203 -14.40 3.45 22.78
C GLN A 203 -13.00 3.27 22.19
N LEU A 204 -11.98 3.61 22.98
CA LEU A 204 -10.58 3.45 22.61
C LEU A 204 -9.98 2.21 23.26
N HIS A 205 -9.39 1.32 22.45
CA HIS A 205 -8.66 0.16 22.94
C HIS A 205 -7.46 0.60 23.80
N GLY A 206 -7.26 -0.04 24.95
CA GLY A 206 -6.19 0.29 25.88
C GLY A 206 -6.21 1.75 26.35
N GLY A 207 -7.37 2.40 26.38
CA GLY A 207 -7.50 3.80 26.79
C GLY A 207 -6.86 4.81 25.83
N GLY A 208 -6.48 4.41 24.62
CA GLY A 208 -5.91 5.28 23.61
C GLY A 208 -4.48 5.75 23.85
N VAL A 209 -3.71 5.06 24.69
CA VAL A 209 -2.33 5.45 25.04
C VAL A 209 -1.28 5.16 23.96
N SER A 210 -1.64 4.39 22.91
CA SER A 210 -0.73 4.11 21.82
C SER A 210 -0.34 5.38 21.07
N VAL A 211 0.97 5.60 20.94
CA VAL A 211 1.53 6.72 20.18
C VAL A 211 1.65 6.32 18.71
N ARG A 212 1.24 7.22 17.81
CA ARG A 212 1.29 7.00 16.35
C ARG A 212 1.67 8.29 15.63
N SER A 213 2.31 8.14 14.48
CA SER A 213 2.43 9.18 13.47
C SER A 213 1.32 9.02 12.44
N PHE A 214 0.79 10.15 11.95
CA PHE A 214 -0.23 10.21 10.93
C PHE A 214 0.25 11.03 9.74
N ILE A 215 -0.10 10.61 8.53
CA ILE A 215 0.28 11.30 7.30
C ILE A 215 -0.91 11.36 6.34
N HIS A 216 -1.08 12.51 5.69
CA HIS A 216 -2.16 12.67 4.72
C HIS A 216 -1.88 11.86 3.45
N ILE A 217 -2.92 11.29 2.86
CA ILE A 217 -2.80 10.42 1.68
C ILE A 217 -2.19 11.14 0.46
N GLN A 218 -2.40 12.44 0.34
CA GLN A 218 -1.80 13.21 -0.76
C GLN A 218 -0.27 13.24 -0.66
N ASP A 219 0.28 13.40 0.54
CA ASP A 219 1.72 13.37 0.78
C ASP A 219 2.29 11.97 0.47
N VAL A 220 1.54 10.92 0.85
CA VAL A 220 1.91 9.53 0.53
C VAL A 220 1.91 9.30 -0.99
N SER A 221 0.89 9.79 -1.70
CA SER A 221 0.80 9.66 -3.15
C SER A 221 1.94 10.40 -3.85
N THR A 222 2.21 11.63 -3.44
CA THR A 222 3.34 12.43 -3.96
C THR A 222 4.68 11.75 -3.70
N ALA A 223 4.93 11.32 -2.46
CA ALA A 223 6.17 10.62 -2.11
C ALA A 223 6.31 9.30 -2.89
N THR A 224 5.23 8.53 -3.05
CA THR A 224 5.25 7.27 -3.80
C THR A 224 5.59 7.51 -5.27
N LEU A 225 5.05 8.56 -5.90
CA LEU A 225 5.42 8.92 -7.28
C LEU A 225 6.88 9.36 -7.38
N MET A 226 7.35 10.20 -6.46
CA MET A 226 8.78 10.60 -6.42
C MET A 226 9.70 9.39 -6.29
N LEU A 227 9.35 8.40 -5.48
CA LEU A 227 10.12 7.17 -5.30
C LEU A 227 10.02 6.24 -6.51
N ALA A 228 8.87 6.19 -7.18
CA ALA A 228 8.73 5.46 -8.43
C ALA A 228 9.63 6.02 -9.53
N LEU A 229 9.79 7.33 -9.58
CA LEU A 229 10.63 8.00 -10.60
C LEU A 229 12.12 8.02 -10.21
N ASN A 230 12.44 8.32 -8.93
CA ASN A 230 13.80 8.67 -8.50
C ASN A 230 14.38 7.77 -7.39
N GLY A 231 13.57 6.87 -6.81
CA GLY A 231 14.02 6.01 -5.71
C GLY A 231 15.15 5.07 -6.14
N GLU A 232 16.13 4.86 -5.27
CA GLU A 232 17.25 3.95 -5.52
C GLU A 232 16.80 2.49 -5.34
N PRO A 233 17.04 1.60 -6.32
CA PRO A 233 16.72 0.18 -6.18
C PRO A 233 17.40 -0.45 -4.96
N GLY A 234 16.70 -1.34 -4.29
CA GLY A 234 17.16 -2.01 -3.06
C GLY A 234 16.99 -1.17 -1.79
N GLN A 235 16.63 0.12 -1.90
CA GLN A 235 16.46 0.99 -0.74
C GLN A 235 15.02 1.04 -0.23
N SER A 236 14.88 1.28 1.08
CA SER A 236 13.59 1.51 1.72
C SER A 236 13.46 2.96 2.18
N TYR A 237 12.23 3.48 2.15
CA TYR A 237 11.94 4.88 2.48
C TYR A 237 10.75 4.94 3.42
N HIS A 238 10.90 5.63 4.53
CA HIS A 238 9.80 5.95 5.43
C HIS A 238 9.05 7.17 4.91
N VAL A 239 7.73 7.05 4.84
CA VAL A 239 6.83 8.14 4.45
C VAL A 239 5.98 8.49 5.67
N SER A 240 6.42 9.48 6.45
CA SER A 240 5.87 9.80 7.76
C SER A 240 5.99 11.28 8.07
N SER A 241 5.12 11.80 8.94
CA SER A 241 5.37 13.08 9.61
C SER A 241 6.34 12.88 10.78
N ARG A 242 7.01 13.94 11.20
CA ARG A 242 7.85 13.94 12.41
C ARG A 242 7.02 14.00 13.70
N GLU A 243 5.78 14.42 13.57
CA GLU A 243 4.87 14.55 14.70
C GLU A 243 4.26 13.19 15.08
N THR A 244 4.19 12.96 16.37
CA THR A 244 3.53 11.80 16.95
C THR A 244 2.48 12.24 17.96
N THR A 245 1.38 11.51 18.04
CA THR A 245 0.31 11.78 19.01
C THR A 245 -0.22 10.47 19.60
N THR A 246 -0.78 10.54 20.81
CA THR A 246 -1.56 9.39 21.30
C THR A 246 -2.89 9.31 20.56
N ILE A 247 -3.48 8.11 20.52
CA ILE A 247 -4.82 7.97 19.93
C ILE A 247 -5.87 8.77 20.72
N ARG A 248 -5.65 8.98 22.03
CA ARG A 248 -6.51 9.82 22.87
C ARG A 248 -6.43 11.27 22.43
N ASP A 249 -5.24 11.85 22.38
CA ASP A 249 -5.04 13.26 22.01
C ASP A 249 -5.48 13.54 20.55
N LEU A 250 -5.45 12.51 19.68
CA LEU A 250 -5.94 12.63 18.31
C LEU A 250 -7.47 12.82 18.25
N VAL A 251 -8.23 12.26 19.19
CA VAL A 251 -9.71 12.23 19.14
C VAL A 251 -10.36 13.23 20.09
N ASP A 252 -9.64 13.82 21.03
CA ASP A 252 -10.05 14.87 21.94
C ASP A 252 -9.97 16.25 21.25
#